data_5ebc22ed618c6a2104a044ffaad68108
#
_entry.id   5ebc22ed618c6a2104a044ffaad68108
#
_cell.length_a   1.000
_cell.length_b   1.000
_cell.length_c   1.000
_cell.angle_alpha   90.00
_cell.angle_beta   90.00
_cell.angle_gamma   90.00
#
_symmetry.space_group_name_H-M   'P 1'
#
loop_
_entity.id
_entity.type
_entity.pdbx_description
1 polymer ?
#
loop_
_entity_poly.entity_id
_entity_poly.type
_entity_poly.pdbx_seq_one_letter_code
_entity_poly.pdbx_strand_id
1 'polypeptide(L)'
;MKFYKDLIESVIDIPRKDYAPGVFDDADSENPKLKQKVLDMIDKQIKEFEKLAPVISTSLIGSILTKRYRNDADLDINVLFDVPEDEQEERREQYSSLLKDINGKNVPGTEHPVNYYVITDPKVLENNNKKADGIFSIKDNKWIKKPDEDTFEPEKYEADFRKQVQELDIIKGELKRDIVDYKELKQLTNNDVLNLQALVNEKLEEIEESIRKLKEIGDTITNDRRDIFSREMTPDEIREFGKQNKLPKNVIYKMLEKYHYMKFYKYLKKILEDDKITDKEIDDLSINEAPEYSKGTMALAFGRFNPPTIGHEKLLRKVAQTPGDFKHVYLSKSNDPKSNPLTPTQKIKYMRNMFPQHRSMFRIPKSNMIFHNLSDGIIKN
;
A
#
# COMPACT_ATOMS: atom_id res chain seq x y z
N MET A 1 8.06 -20.09 7.93
CA MET A 1 6.64 -20.47 7.95
C MET A 1 5.82 -19.68 9.01
N LYS A 2 6.18 -19.69 10.29
CA LYS A 2 5.49 -18.96 11.37
C LYS A 2 5.37 -17.45 11.10
N PHE A 3 6.38 -16.85 10.52
CA PHE A 3 6.49 -15.43 10.24
C PHE A 3 5.47 -14.89 9.21
N TYR A 4 5.22 -15.64 8.11
CA TYR A 4 4.21 -15.24 7.12
C TYR A 4 2.80 -15.44 7.64
N LYS A 5 2.60 -16.42 8.52
CA LYS A 5 1.33 -16.60 9.21
C LYS A 5 1.02 -15.39 10.08
N ASP A 6 1.98 -14.97 10.90
CA ASP A 6 1.87 -13.77 11.75
C ASP A 6 1.63 -12.50 10.92
N LEU A 7 2.15 -12.47 9.67
CA LEU A 7 1.97 -11.36 8.76
C LEU A 7 0.58 -11.33 8.13
N ILE A 8 0.15 -12.44 7.54
CA ILE A 8 -1.16 -12.56 6.92
C ILE A 8 -2.24 -12.39 7.99
N GLU A 9 -2.05 -12.97 9.18
CA GLU A 9 -2.90 -12.74 10.34
C GLU A 9 -2.92 -11.27 10.77
N SER A 10 -1.78 -10.55 10.66
CA SER A 10 -1.73 -9.12 10.95
C SER A 10 -2.30 -8.23 9.85
N VAL A 11 -2.41 -8.74 8.63
CA VAL A 11 -2.85 -8.01 7.43
C VAL A 11 -4.34 -8.01 7.28
N ILE A 12 -4.96 -9.16 7.50
CA ILE A 12 -6.38 -9.24 7.69
C ILE A 12 -6.54 -9.35 9.20
N ASP A 13 -6.65 -8.19 9.81
CA ASP A 13 -6.55 -8.00 11.25
C ASP A 13 -7.22 -9.14 12.01
N ILE A 14 -6.50 -9.71 12.95
CA ILE A 14 -7.11 -10.46 14.07
C ILE A 14 -8.32 -9.65 14.48
N PRO A 15 -9.52 -10.25 14.56
CA PRO A 15 -10.70 -9.51 14.96
C PRO A 15 -10.38 -8.72 16.22
N ARG A 16 -10.57 -7.42 16.15
CA ARG A 16 -10.43 -6.59 17.35
C ARG A 16 -11.48 -7.00 18.34
N LYS A 17 -11.21 -6.73 19.59
CA LYS A 17 -12.18 -6.99 20.65
C LYS A 17 -13.45 -6.17 20.42
N ASP A 18 -13.28 -4.92 19.98
CA ASP A 18 -14.32 -3.91 19.89
C ASP A 18 -14.48 -3.39 18.46
N TYR A 19 -15.64 -2.82 18.14
CA TYR A 19 -15.85 -1.99 16.96
C TYR A 19 -15.03 -0.69 17.09
N ALA A 20 -15.03 0.18 16.05
CA ALA A 20 -14.25 1.40 16.05
C ALA A 20 -14.67 2.38 17.16
N PRO A 21 -13.89 2.57 18.25
CA PRO A 21 -14.31 3.40 19.38
C PRO A 21 -14.37 4.89 19.04
N GLY A 22 -13.72 5.29 17.92
CA GLY A 22 -13.83 6.65 17.40
C GLY A 22 -15.17 6.96 16.73
N VAL A 23 -15.87 5.91 16.30
CA VAL A 23 -17.11 5.97 15.49
C VAL A 23 -18.33 5.53 16.29
N PHE A 24 -18.17 4.50 17.11
CA PHE A 24 -19.27 3.89 17.85
C PHE A 24 -19.20 4.19 19.35
N ASP A 25 -20.36 4.41 19.97
CA ASP A 25 -20.56 4.32 21.42
C ASP A 25 -20.76 2.85 21.79
N ASP A 26 -20.37 2.46 23.01
CA ASP A 26 -20.43 1.09 23.52
C ASP A 26 -19.84 0.09 22.50
N ALA A 27 -18.65 0.43 22.00
CA ALA A 27 -17.99 -0.28 20.90
C ALA A 27 -17.70 -1.77 21.22
N ASP A 28 -17.66 -2.15 22.49
CA ASP A 28 -17.54 -3.50 23.02
C ASP A 28 -18.88 -4.26 23.08
N SER A 29 -20.01 -3.57 22.86
CA SER A 29 -21.34 -4.17 22.90
C SER A 29 -21.64 -4.96 21.62
N GLU A 30 -22.67 -5.81 21.68
CA GLU A 30 -23.17 -6.52 20.50
C GLU A 30 -23.90 -5.59 19.50
N ASN A 31 -24.46 -4.50 19.98
CA ASN A 31 -25.25 -3.56 19.19
C ASN A 31 -24.79 -2.10 19.38
N PRO A 32 -23.53 -1.77 19.07
CA PRO A 32 -23.02 -0.43 19.23
C PRO A 32 -23.80 0.54 18.34
N LYS A 33 -23.92 1.78 18.80
CA LYS A 33 -24.57 2.88 18.06
C LYS A 33 -23.53 3.86 17.56
N LEU A 34 -23.82 4.55 16.47
CA LEU A 34 -22.97 5.65 16.02
C LEU A 34 -22.98 6.77 17.07
N LYS A 35 -21.80 7.33 17.32
CA LYS A 35 -21.63 8.48 18.21
C LYS A 35 -22.37 9.70 17.69
N GLN A 36 -22.88 10.52 18.58
CA GLN A 36 -23.62 11.73 18.21
C GLN A 36 -22.79 12.63 17.26
N LYS A 37 -21.50 12.83 17.51
CA LYS A 37 -20.63 13.62 16.63
C LYS A 37 -20.53 13.10 15.20
N VAL A 38 -20.65 11.77 15.01
CA VAL A 38 -20.67 11.12 13.68
C VAL A 38 -22.01 11.40 13.02
N LEU A 39 -23.10 11.21 13.75
CA LEU A 39 -24.45 11.49 13.27
C LEU A 39 -24.59 12.97 12.88
N ASP A 40 -24.15 13.90 13.72
CA ASP A 40 -24.23 15.35 13.44
C ASP A 40 -23.48 15.74 12.18
N MET A 41 -22.29 15.14 11.96
CA MET A 41 -21.51 15.37 10.74
C MET A 41 -22.25 14.87 9.49
N ILE A 42 -22.78 13.65 9.56
CA ILE A 42 -23.51 13.03 8.45
C ILE A 42 -24.82 13.77 8.19
N ASP A 43 -25.61 14.06 9.22
CA ASP A 43 -26.89 14.76 9.11
C ASP A 43 -26.75 16.16 8.50
N LYS A 44 -25.68 16.88 8.88
CA LYS A 44 -25.36 18.16 8.26
C LYS A 44 -25.16 18.01 6.74
N GLN A 45 -24.45 16.98 6.32
CA GLN A 45 -24.19 16.74 4.90
C GLN A 45 -25.44 16.24 4.17
N ILE A 46 -26.25 15.39 4.80
CA ILE A 46 -27.53 14.93 4.22
C ILE A 46 -28.50 16.10 3.97
N LYS A 47 -28.58 17.05 4.88
CA LYS A 47 -29.39 18.29 4.68
C LYS A 47 -28.92 19.11 3.47
N GLU A 48 -27.63 19.10 3.15
CA GLU A 48 -27.13 19.72 1.91
C GLU A 48 -27.56 18.92 0.67
N PHE A 49 -27.54 17.58 0.77
CA PHE A 49 -28.00 16.70 -0.32
C PHE A 49 -29.51 16.80 -0.56
N GLU A 50 -30.32 16.98 0.48
CA GLU A 50 -31.77 17.17 0.37
C GLU A 50 -32.17 18.44 -0.38
N LYS A 51 -31.25 19.40 -0.56
CA LYS A 51 -31.45 20.56 -1.45
C LYS A 51 -31.39 20.19 -2.94
N LEU A 52 -30.79 19.05 -3.28
CA LEU A 52 -30.68 18.54 -4.65
C LEU A 52 -31.89 17.68 -5.03
N ALA A 53 -32.25 16.76 -4.17
CA ALA A 53 -33.43 15.89 -4.26
C ALA A 53 -33.72 15.25 -2.89
N PRO A 54 -34.96 14.80 -2.63
CA PRO A 54 -35.28 14.10 -1.39
C PRO A 54 -34.41 12.87 -1.20
N VAL A 55 -33.92 12.65 0.05
CA VAL A 55 -33.15 11.47 0.40
C VAL A 55 -34.06 10.41 1.02
N ILE A 56 -34.21 9.27 0.34
CA ILE A 56 -35.05 8.15 0.79
C ILE A 56 -34.43 7.42 1.96
N SER A 57 -33.13 7.09 1.83
CA SER A 57 -32.40 6.32 2.85
C SER A 57 -30.92 6.61 2.84
N THR A 58 -30.31 6.42 4.02
CA THR A 58 -28.87 6.49 4.24
C THR A 58 -28.41 5.27 4.99
N SER A 59 -27.41 4.58 4.46
CA SER A 59 -26.85 3.39 5.09
C SER A 59 -25.33 3.39 5.07
N LEU A 60 -24.74 3.07 6.21
CA LEU A 60 -23.30 2.84 6.34
C LEU A 60 -23.02 1.38 5.99
N ILE A 61 -21.97 1.15 5.21
CA ILE A 61 -21.45 -0.16 4.82
C ILE A 61 -19.92 -0.18 4.99
N GLY A 62 -19.29 -1.29 4.66
CA GLY A 62 -17.83 -1.40 4.60
C GLY A 62 -17.19 -1.97 5.87
N SER A 63 -15.85 -1.99 5.86
CA SER A 63 -15.05 -2.65 6.90
C SER A 63 -15.19 -2.02 8.29
N ILE A 64 -15.57 -0.75 8.36
CA ILE A 64 -15.81 -0.04 9.64
C ILE A 64 -16.92 -0.71 10.48
N LEU A 65 -17.83 -1.44 9.84
CA LEU A 65 -18.88 -2.21 10.49
C LEU A 65 -18.42 -3.59 10.98
N THR A 66 -17.15 -3.94 10.80
CA THR A 66 -16.58 -5.21 11.23
C THR A 66 -15.61 -5.00 12.38
N LYS A 67 -15.27 -6.06 13.13
CA LYS A 67 -14.16 -6.02 14.09
C LYS A 67 -12.78 -6.13 13.42
N ARG A 68 -12.71 -6.09 12.10
CA ARG A 68 -11.48 -6.14 11.28
C ARG A 68 -11.18 -4.82 10.57
N TYR A 69 -11.70 -3.71 11.10
CA TYR A 69 -11.44 -2.38 10.53
C TYR A 69 -9.99 -1.92 10.77
N ARG A 70 -9.46 -1.15 9.85
CA ARG A 70 -8.18 -0.44 10.00
C ARG A 70 -8.37 0.85 10.81
N ASN A 71 -7.29 1.36 11.40
CA ASN A 71 -7.33 2.63 12.14
C ASN A 71 -7.81 3.82 11.29
N ASP A 72 -7.57 3.73 9.97
CA ASP A 72 -7.94 4.71 8.96
C ASP A 72 -9.07 4.21 8.03
N ALA A 73 -9.84 3.21 8.47
CA ALA A 73 -10.96 2.71 7.68
C ALA A 73 -12.00 3.80 7.45
N ASP A 74 -12.44 3.93 6.21
CA ASP A 74 -13.45 4.89 5.79
C ASP A 74 -14.86 4.49 6.23
N LEU A 75 -15.71 5.51 6.37
CA LEU A 75 -17.16 5.35 6.53
C LEU A 75 -17.78 5.47 5.14
N ASP A 76 -18.15 4.35 4.55
CA ASP A 76 -18.79 4.28 3.24
C ASP A 76 -20.31 4.43 3.40
N ILE A 77 -20.87 5.54 2.96
CA ILE A 77 -22.28 5.88 3.15
C ILE A 77 -22.99 5.87 1.81
N ASN A 78 -23.89 4.92 1.63
CA ASN A 78 -24.83 4.91 0.52
C ASN A 78 -25.96 5.92 0.80
N VAL A 79 -26.20 6.82 -0.16
CA VAL A 79 -27.29 7.82 -0.10
C VAL A 79 -28.22 7.56 -1.28
N LEU A 80 -29.43 7.07 -0.98
CA LEU A 80 -30.45 6.84 -2.01
C LEU A 80 -31.32 8.10 -2.14
N PHE A 81 -31.30 8.68 -3.33
CA PHE A 81 -32.11 9.82 -3.69
C PHE A 81 -33.43 9.41 -4.36
N ASP A 82 -34.47 10.17 -4.13
CA ASP A 82 -35.75 10.05 -4.84
C ASP A 82 -35.66 10.83 -6.17
N VAL A 83 -35.45 10.06 -7.25
CA VAL A 83 -35.24 10.61 -8.60
C VAL A 83 -36.09 9.82 -9.58
N PRO A 84 -36.79 10.49 -10.54
CA PRO A 84 -37.55 9.84 -11.59
C PRO A 84 -36.70 8.84 -12.37
N GLU A 85 -37.27 7.70 -12.79
CA GLU A 85 -36.57 6.59 -13.41
C GLU A 85 -35.79 7.01 -14.67
N ASP A 86 -36.35 7.92 -15.45
CA ASP A 86 -35.77 8.45 -16.69
C ASP A 86 -34.63 9.44 -16.46
N GLU A 87 -34.47 9.98 -15.23
CA GLU A 87 -33.40 10.92 -14.86
C GLU A 87 -32.28 10.25 -14.03
N GLN A 88 -32.43 9.01 -13.63
CA GLN A 88 -31.55 8.35 -12.64
C GLN A 88 -30.07 8.40 -13.00
N GLU A 89 -29.70 8.08 -14.23
CA GLU A 89 -28.29 8.04 -14.64
C GLU A 89 -27.67 9.42 -14.71
N GLU A 90 -28.39 10.40 -15.32
CA GLU A 90 -27.93 11.80 -15.41
C GLU A 90 -27.74 12.41 -14.02
N ARG A 91 -28.71 12.22 -13.14
CA ARG A 91 -28.67 12.74 -11.77
C ARG A 91 -27.55 12.06 -10.96
N ARG A 92 -27.36 10.76 -11.15
CA ARG A 92 -26.25 10.03 -10.50
C ARG A 92 -24.90 10.64 -10.85
N GLU A 93 -24.66 10.92 -12.13
CA GLU A 93 -23.40 11.54 -12.59
C GLU A 93 -23.26 12.97 -12.03
N GLN A 94 -24.31 13.77 -12.14
CA GLN A 94 -24.34 15.14 -11.64
C GLN A 94 -24.04 15.20 -10.14
N TYR A 95 -24.75 14.42 -9.32
CA TYR A 95 -24.57 14.44 -7.87
C TYR A 95 -23.22 13.84 -7.46
N SER A 96 -22.76 12.79 -8.15
CA SER A 96 -21.44 12.20 -7.89
C SER A 96 -20.30 13.18 -8.14
N SER A 97 -20.43 14.08 -9.12
CA SER A 97 -19.42 15.09 -9.38
C SER A 97 -19.23 16.06 -8.21
N LEU A 98 -20.31 16.35 -7.47
CA LEU A 98 -20.28 17.23 -6.31
C LEU A 98 -19.59 16.60 -5.09
N LEU A 99 -19.48 15.27 -5.06
CA LEU A 99 -18.87 14.55 -3.93
C LEU A 99 -17.34 14.66 -3.89
N LYS A 100 -16.69 15.06 -4.98
CA LYS A 100 -15.20 15.13 -5.05
C LYS A 100 -14.60 16.03 -3.96
N ASP A 101 -15.28 17.12 -3.61
CA ASP A 101 -14.82 18.07 -2.59
C ASP A 101 -15.34 17.76 -1.18
N ILE A 102 -16.26 16.79 -1.08
CA ILE A 102 -16.95 16.43 0.17
C ILE A 102 -16.31 15.19 0.77
N ASN A 103 -16.03 14.18 -0.06
CA ASN A 103 -15.48 12.91 0.35
C ASN A 103 -14.03 13.02 0.88
N GLY A 104 -13.66 12.11 1.76
CA GLY A 104 -12.33 12.05 2.35
C GLY A 104 -12.11 12.93 3.58
N LYS A 105 -13.15 13.63 4.06
CA LYS A 105 -13.07 14.40 5.31
C LYS A 105 -13.22 13.50 6.52
N ASN A 106 -12.28 13.57 7.44
CA ASN A 106 -12.28 12.72 8.62
C ASN A 106 -13.40 13.08 9.61
N VAL A 107 -13.94 12.05 10.26
CA VAL A 107 -14.76 12.25 11.46
C VAL A 107 -13.92 12.99 12.51
N PRO A 108 -14.43 14.08 13.12
CA PRO A 108 -13.68 14.89 14.08
C PRO A 108 -13.02 14.07 15.18
N GLY A 109 -11.68 14.22 15.36
CA GLY A 109 -10.90 13.50 16.35
C GLY A 109 -10.63 12.02 16.01
N THR A 110 -10.71 11.65 14.73
CA THR A 110 -10.35 10.32 14.23
C THR A 110 -9.56 10.42 12.94
N GLU A 111 -9.00 9.28 12.49
CA GLU A 111 -8.39 9.13 11.16
C GLU A 111 -9.36 8.51 10.14
N HIS A 112 -10.64 8.38 10.48
CA HIS A 112 -11.67 7.75 9.66
C HIS A 112 -12.29 8.77 8.69
N PRO A 113 -12.02 8.71 7.37
CA PRO A 113 -12.65 9.56 6.38
C PRO A 113 -14.08 9.10 6.10
N VAL A 114 -14.93 10.03 5.71
CA VAL A 114 -16.31 9.76 5.30
C VAL A 114 -16.41 9.87 3.78
N ASN A 115 -16.97 8.84 3.15
CA ASN A 115 -17.23 8.78 1.72
C ASN A 115 -18.71 8.55 1.46
N TYR A 116 -19.32 9.43 0.68
CA TYR A 116 -20.72 9.32 0.26
C TYR A 116 -20.78 8.74 -1.16
N TYR A 117 -21.72 7.83 -1.38
CA TYR A 117 -22.01 7.22 -2.68
C TYR A 117 -23.44 7.53 -3.09
N VAL A 118 -23.57 8.20 -4.23
CA VAL A 118 -24.87 8.54 -4.82
C VAL A 118 -25.49 7.29 -5.40
N ILE A 119 -26.71 7.01 -5.00
CA ILE A 119 -27.56 5.96 -5.55
C ILE A 119 -28.90 6.61 -5.92
N THR A 120 -29.32 6.42 -7.17
CA THR A 120 -30.57 6.92 -7.73
C THR A 120 -31.51 5.80 -8.10
N ASP A 121 -31.00 4.58 -8.30
CA ASP A 121 -31.77 3.38 -8.57
C ASP A 121 -31.84 2.48 -7.32
N PRO A 122 -33.03 2.23 -6.74
CA PRO A 122 -33.21 1.33 -5.62
C PRO A 122 -32.69 -0.10 -5.85
N LYS A 123 -32.70 -0.59 -7.10
CA LYS A 123 -32.19 -1.91 -7.44
C LYS A 123 -30.67 -2.00 -7.24
N VAL A 124 -29.95 -0.90 -7.53
CA VAL A 124 -28.50 -0.82 -7.29
C VAL A 124 -28.23 -0.87 -5.79
N LEU A 125 -29.02 -0.17 -4.95
CA LEU A 125 -28.87 -0.26 -3.50
C LEU A 125 -29.15 -1.68 -2.99
N GLU A 126 -30.19 -2.34 -3.48
CA GLU A 126 -30.51 -3.72 -3.11
C GLU A 126 -29.34 -4.67 -3.45
N ASN A 127 -28.76 -4.54 -4.64
CA ASN A 127 -27.62 -5.34 -5.05
C ASN A 127 -26.36 -5.07 -4.20
N ASN A 128 -26.11 -3.81 -3.87
CA ASN A 128 -25.00 -3.44 -2.97
C ASN A 128 -25.22 -4.04 -1.57
N ASN A 129 -26.44 -3.98 -1.06
CA ASN A 129 -26.81 -4.53 0.24
C ASN A 129 -26.68 -6.06 0.31
N LYS A 130 -27.01 -6.77 -0.77
CA LYS A 130 -26.78 -8.23 -0.85
C LYS A 130 -25.31 -8.60 -0.71
N LYS A 131 -24.43 -7.79 -1.28
CA LYS A 131 -22.97 -8.00 -1.28
C LYS A 131 -22.27 -7.49 0.00
N ALA A 132 -22.91 -6.58 0.74
CA ALA A 132 -22.33 -5.99 1.95
C ALA A 132 -22.28 -7.01 3.10
N ASP A 133 -21.15 -7.06 3.84
CA ASP A 133 -21.01 -7.89 5.04
C ASP A 133 -21.87 -7.38 6.18
N GLY A 134 -21.89 -6.06 6.39
CA GLY A 134 -22.73 -5.39 7.38
C GLY A 134 -23.42 -4.17 6.77
N ILE A 135 -24.59 -3.82 7.30
CA ILE A 135 -25.36 -2.66 6.91
C ILE A 135 -25.92 -2.00 8.18
N PHE A 136 -25.72 -0.70 8.29
CA PHE A 136 -26.20 0.10 9.41
C PHE A 136 -27.07 1.25 8.92
N SER A 137 -28.29 1.37 9.44
CA SER A 137 -29.18 2.50 9.17
C SER A 137 -28.71 3.74 9.95
N ILE A 138 -28.30 4.78 9.25
CA ILE A 138 -27.87 6.04 9.87
C ILE A 138 -29.07 6.74 10.47
N LYS A 139 -30.18 6.83 9.72
CA LYS A 139 -31.42 7.47 10.16
C LYS A 139 -31.98 6.91 11.48
N ASP A 140 -31.96 5.59 11.61
CA ASP A 140 -32.52 4.90 12.80
C ASP A 140 -31.45 4.63 13.87
N ASN A 141 -30.18 4.92 13.58
CA ASN A 141 -29.01 4.59 14.39
C ASN A 141 -29.03 3.13 14.86
N LYS A 142 -29.23 2.19 13.91
CA LYS A 142 -29.36 0.75 14.18
C LYS A 142 -28.83 -0.13 13.07
N TRP A 143 -28.47 -1.35 13.44
CA TRP A 143 -28.07 -2.38 12.50
C TRP A 143 -29.26 -2.89 11.68
N ILE A 144 -29.09 -2.94 10.35
CA ILE A 144 -29.99 -3.64 9.42
C ILE A 144 -29.48 -5.06 9.23
N LYS A 145 -28.17 -5.21 9.04
CA LYS A 145 -27.47 -6.49 8.89
C LYS A 145 -26.15 -6.40 9.63
N LYS A 146 -25.91 -7.35 10.54
CA LYS A 146 -24.60 -7.48 11.18
C LYS A 146 -23.68 -8.32 10.30
N PRO A 147 -22.37 -8.04 10.32
CA PRO A 147 -21.40 -8.93 9.70
C PRO A 147 -21.41 -10.29 10.40
N ASP A 148 -21.29 -11.36 9.63
CA ASP A 148 -21.12 -12.68 10.21
C ASP A 148 -19.78 -12.77 10.94
N GLU A 149 -19.71 -13.62 11.97
CA GLU A 149 -18.42 -14.03 12.53
C GLU A 149 -17.62 -14.74 11.45
N ASP A 150 -16.47 -14.17 11.11
CA ASP A 150 -15.72 -14.55 9.94
C ASP A 150 -14.48 -15.35 10.32
N THR A 151 -14.43 -16.62 9.89
CA THR A 151 -13.21 -17.41 9.92
C THR A 151 -12.37 -17.06 8.71
N PHE A 152 -11.24 -16.42 8.93
CA PHE A 152 -10.27 -16.12 7.90
C PHE A 152 -9.14 -17.15 7.92
N GLU A 153 -8.86 -17.75 6.76
CA GLU A 153 -7.81 -18.74 6.56
C GLU A 153 -6.65 -18.12 5.76
N PRO A 154 -5.66 -17.53 6.43
CA PRO A 154 -4.57 -16.81 5.78
C PRO A 154 -3.75 -17.69 4.84
N GLU A 155 -3.64 -18.97 5.12
CA GLU A 155 -2.85 -19.92 4.34
C GLU A 155 -3.30 -20.02 2.87
N LYS A 156 -4.57 -19.78 2.60
CA LYS A 156 -5.12 -19.79 1.22
C LYS A 156 -4.54 -18.69 0.33
N TYR A 157 -4.02 -17.62 0.92
CA TYR A 157 -3.58 -16.41 0.21
C TYR A 157 -2.07 -16.23 0.22
N GLU A 158 -1.35 -17.01 1.03
CA GLU A 158 0.07 -16.80 1.30
C GLU A 158 0.93 -16.88 0.03
N ALA A 159 0.71 -17.90 -0.80
CA ALA A 159 1.53 -18.13 -1.98
C ALA A 159 1.38 -17.01 -3.01
N ASP A 160 0.14 -16.61 -3.28
CA ASP A 160 -0.16 -15.58 -4.28
C ASP A 160 0.29 -14.19 -3.80
N PHE A 161 0.12 -13.91 -2.51
CA PHE A 161 0.61 -12.66 -1.93
C PHE A 161 2.14 -12.56 -2.00
N ARG A 162 2.85 -13.63 -1.64
CA ARG A 162 4.33 -13.67 -1.76
C ARG A 162 4.79 -13.40 -3.17
N LYS A 163 4.16 -14.06 -4.14
CA LYS A 163 4.49 -13.89 -5.55
C LYS A 163 4.32 -12.43 -5.97
N GLN A 164 3.19 -11.82 -5.61
CA GLN A 164 2.88 -10.45 -5.99
C GLN A 164 3.83 -9.44 -5.35
N VAL A 165 4.13 -9.58 -4.05
CA VAL A 165 5.09 -8.71 -3.35
C VAL A 165 6.49 -8.88 -3.91
N GLN A 166 6.92 -10.10 -4.18
CA GLN A 166 8.25 -10.36 -4.74
C GLN A 166 8.44 -9.68 -6.11
N GLU A 167 7.43 -9.76 -6.97
CA GLU A 167 7.43 -9.10 -8.28
C GLU A 167 7.55 -7.57 -8.14
N LEU A 168 6.73 -6.98 -7.29
CA LEU A 168 6.76 -5.54 -7.02
C LEU A 168 8.09 -5.08 -6.41
N ASP A 169 8.64 -5.83 -5.46
CA ASP A 169 9.89 -5.47 -4.79
C ASP A 169 11.12 -5.59 -5.71
N ILE A 170 11.11 -6.49 -6.68
CA ILE A 170 12.16 -6.59 -7.69
C ILE A 170 12.20 -5.30 -8.51
N ILE A 171 11.08 -4.90 -9.13
CA ILE A 171 11.02 -3.71 -10.00
C ILE A 171 11.26 -2.43 -9.20
N LYS A 172 10.68 -2.33 -8.00
CA LYS A 172 10.93 -1.22 -7.08
C LYS A 172 12.42 -1.13 -6.69
N GLY A 173 13.08 -2.27 -6.53
CA GLY A 173 14.52 -2.33 -6.27
C GLY A 173 15.35 -1.85 -7.46
N GLU A 174 14.91 -2.10 -8.70
CA GLU A 174 15.50 -1.56 -9.92
C GLU A 174 15.31 -0.05 -10.00
N LEU A 175 14.09 0.41 -9.87
CA LEU A 175 13.77 1.84 -9.84
C LEU A 175 14.62 2.62 -8.83
N LYS A 176 14.76 2.11 -7.61
CA LYS A 176 15.59 2.75 -6.58
C LYS A 176 17.08 2.84 -7.00
N ARG A 177 17.61 1.82 -7.68
CA ARG A 177 18.99 1.86 -8.17
C ARG A 177 19.16 2.90 -9.27
N ASP A 178 18.23 2.91 -10.22
CA ASP A 178 18.29 3.81 -11.38
C ASP A 178 18.18 5.27 -10.94
N ILE A 179 17.34 5.58 -9.94
CA ILE A 179 17.26 6.90 -9.31
C ILE A 179 18.61 7.32 -8.69
N VAL A 180 19.28 6.41 -7.99
CA VAL A 180 20.59 6.71 -7.38
C VAL A 180 21.63 6.96 -8.48
N ASP A 181 21.70 6.08 -9.47
CA ASP A 181 22.65 6.19 -10.58
C ASP A 181 22.39 7.48 -11.41
N TYR A 182 21.12 7.83 -11.66
CA TYR A 182 20.71 9.09 -12.31
C TYR A 182 21.22 10.32 -11.55
N LYS A 183 20.99 10.38 -10.24
CA LYS A 183 21.42 11.49 -9.39
C LYS A 183 22.94 11.64 -9.35
N GLU A 184 23.67 10.52 -9.29
CA GLU A 184 25.13 10.53 -9.33
C GLU A 184 25.65 11.06 -10.69
N LEU A 185 25.09 10.58 -11.80
CA LEU A 185 25.46 11.02 -13.15
C LEU A 185 25.16 12.51 -13.37
N LYS A 186 24.00 12.96 -12.90
CA LYS A 186 23.60 14.36 -13.04
C LYS A 186 24.53 15.33 -12.30
N GLN A 187 25.02 14.95 -11.12
CA GLN A 187 26.02 15.75 -10.41
C GLN A 187 27.35 15.85 -11.16
N LEU A 188 27.69 14.85 -11.97
CA LEU A 188 28.93 14.82 -12.75
C LEU A 188 28.83 15.63 -14.07
N THR A 189 27.62 15.81 -14.61
CA THR A 189 27.40 16.54 -15.89
C THR A 189 27.67 18.03 -15.80
N ASN A 190 27.78 18.60 -14.61
CA ASN A 190 28.19 20.01 -14.44
C ASN A 190 29.62 20.31 -14.88
N ASN A 191 30.37 19.31 -15.34
CA ASN A 191 31.78 19.40 -15.74
C ASN A 191 32.04 19.21 -17.27
N ASP A 192 31.13 19.61 -18.14
CA ASP A 192 31.31 19.68 -19.62
C ASP A 192 31.75 18.36 -20.32
N VAL A 193 31.22 17.23 -19.99
CA VAL A 193 31.52 15.95 -20.68
C VAL A 193 30.31 15.50 -21.52
N LEU A 194 30.37 15.67 -22.84
CA LEU A 194 29.33 15.34 -23.83
C LEU A 194 28.73 13.90 -23.66
N ASN A 195 29.54 12.94 -23.25
CA ASN A 195 29.06 11.54 -23.05
C ASN A 195 28.24 11.35 -21.79
N LEU A 196 28.30 12.22 -20.80
CA LEU A 196 27.55 12.07 -19.53
C LEU A 196 26.07 12.44 -19.73
N GLN A 197 25.73 13.39 -20.60
CA GLN A 197 24.33 13.74 -20.86
C GLN A 197 23.57 12.58 -21.52
N ALA A 198 24.21 11.82 -22.41
CA ALA A 198 23.59 10.63 -23.00
C ALA A 198 23.28 9.56 -21.91
N LEU A 199 24.21 9.34 -20.98
CA LEU A 199 24.03 8.40 -19.87
C LEU A 199 22.95 8.86 -18.88
N VAL A 200 22.83 10.17 -18.65
CA VAL A 200 21.74 10.73 -17.83
C VAL A 200 20.39 10.48 -18.48
N ASN A 201 20.27 10.69 -19.79
CA ASN A 201 19.04 10.42 -20.52
C ASN A 201 18.69 8.94 -20.55
N GLU A 202 19.67 8.05 -20.76
CA GLU A 202 19.48 6.60 -20.69
C GLU A 202 18.93 6.18 -19.30
N LYS A 203 19.49 6.72 -18.22
CA LYS A 203 19.01 6.44 -16.88
C LYS A 203 17.60 6.97 -16.60
N LEU A 204 17.26 8.11 -17.18
CA LEU A 204 15.90 8.64 -17.09
C LEU A 204 14.90 7.71 -17.79
N GLU A 205 15.24 7.18 -18.97
CA GLU A 205 14.42 6.20 -19.69
C GLU A 205 14.23 4.90 -18.89
N GLU A 206 15.28 4.39 -18.22
CA GLU A 206 15.19 3.22 -17.35
C GLU A 206 14.26 3.46 -16.14
N ILE A 207 14.33 4.66 -15.55
CA ILE A 207 13.42 5.09 -14.47
C ILE A 207 11.97 5.09 -14.97
N GLU A 208 11.71 5.72 -16.12
CA GLU A 208 10.38 5.77 -16.72
C GLU A 208 9.84 4.38 -17.04
N GLU A 209 10.66 3.48 -17.56
CA GLU A 209 10.28 2.11 -17.85
C GLU A 209 9.91 1.35 -16.58
N SER A 210 10.69 1.47 -15.52
CA SER A 210 10.40 0.86 -14.22
C SER A 210 9.08 1.37 -13.62
N ILE A 211 8.82 2.67 -13.73
CA ILE A 211 7.56 3.28 -13.29
C ILE A 211 6.38 2.76 -14.11
N ARG A 212 6.51 2.64 -15.44
CA ARG A 212 5.46 2.07 -16.30
C ARG A 212 5.14 0.62 -15.94
N LYS A 213 6.16 -0.21 -15.72
CA LYS A 213 5.98 -1.61 -15.28
C LYS A 213 5.24 -1.71 -13.94
N LEU A 214 5.63 -0.90 -12.96
CA LEU A 214 4.93 -0.85 -11.66
C LEU A 214 3.48 -0.38 -11.80
N LYS A 215 3.23 0.59 -12.69
CA LYS A 215 1.89 1.06 -13.01
C LYS A 215 1.04 -0.04 -13.64
N GLU A 216 1.56 -0.78 -14.61
CA GLU A 216 0.85 -1.88 -15.29
C GLU A 216 0.45 -2.99 -14.31
N ILE A 217 1.35 -3.35 -13.39
CA ILE A 217 1.03 -4.32 -12.33
C ILE A 217 -0.07 -3.76 -11.41
N GLY A 218 0.03 -2.50 -11.00
CA GLY A 218 -0.98 -1.85 -10.16
C GLY A 218 -2.35 -1.72 -10.85
N ASP A 219 -2.36 -1.40 -12.16
CA ASP A 219 -3.59 -1.38 -12.96
C ASP A 219 -4.20 -2.79 -13.05
N THR A 220 -3.39 -3.82 -13.29
CA THR A 220 -3.84 -5.22 -13.34
C THR A 220 -4.47 -5.63 -12.01
N ILE A 221 -3.80 -5.39 -10.90
CA ILE A 221 -4.32 -5.70 -9.55
C ILE A 221 -5.65 -4.98 -9.29
N THR A 222 -5.74 -3.71 -9.70
CA THR A 222 -6.96 -2.90 -9.50
C THR A 222 -8.11 -3.39 -10.38
N ASN A 223 -7.83 -3.73 -11.65
CA ASN A 223 -8.82 -4.24 -12.59
C ASN A 223 -9.29 -5.63 -12.19
N ASP A 224 -8.39 -6.50 -11.78
CA ASP A 224 -8.68 -7.84 -11.26
C ASP A 224 -9.64 -7.79 -10.07
N ARG A 225 -9.42 -6.84 -9.15
CA ARG A 225 -10.36 -6.61 -8.04
C ARG A 225 -11.72 -6.11 -8.53
N ARG A 226 -11.74 -5.16 -9.47
CA ARG A 226 -12.99 -4.63 -10.03
C ARG A 226 -13.79 -5.73 -10.73
N ASP A 227 -13.12 -6.57 -11.48
CA ASP A 227 -13.71 -7.68 -12.21
C ASP A 227 -14.42 -8.66 -11.28
N ILE A 228 -13.80 -9.02 -10.15
CA ILE A 228 -14.44 -9.86 -9.12
C ILE A 228 -15.81 -9.31 -8.72
N PHE A 229 -15.90 -7.99 -8.45
CA PHE A 229 -17.14 -7.39 -7.96
C PHE A 229 -18.15 -7.08 -9.07
N SER A 230 -17.76 -7.14 -10.34
CA SER A 230 -18.64 -6.95 -11.51
C SER A 230 -19.41 -8.20 -11.90
N ARG A 231 -19.02 -9.38 -11.41
CA ARG A 231 -19.62 -10.66 -11.71
C ARG A 231 -20.14 -11.39 -10.47
N GLU A 232 -20.90 -12.43 -10.65
CA GLU A 232 -21.24 -13.38 -9.60
C GLU A 232 -20.11 -14.38 -9.37
N MET A 233 -20.05 -14.95 -8.16
CA MET A 233 -19.13 -16.03 -7.84
C MET A 233 -19.55 -17.33 -8.54
N THR A 234 -18.57 -18.10 -8.97
CA THR A 234 -18.80 -19.45 -9.45
C THR A 234 -19.17 -20.40 -8.29
N PRO A 235 -19.83 -21.54 -8.56
CA PRO A 235 -20.12 -22.52 -7.51
C PRO A 235 -18.87 -23.01 -6.75
N ASP A 236 -17.73 -23.11 -7.44
CA ASP A 236 -16.45 -23.52 -6.82
C ASP A 236 -15.91 -22.43 -5.90
N GLU A 237 -15.95 -21.17 -6.34
CA GLU A 237 -15.57 -20.03 -5.50
C GLU A 237 -16.46 -19.89 -4.25
N ILE A 238 -17.78 -20.11 -4.40
CA ILE A 238 -18.69 -20.09 -3.24
C ILE A 238 -18.33 -21.20 -2.25
N ARG A 239 -18.02 -22.39 -2.75
CA ARG A 239 -17.65 -23.55 -1.90
C ARG A 239 -16.33 -23.32 -1.19
N GLU A 240 -15.34 -22.72 -1.87
CA GLU A 240 -13.99 -22.56 -1.34
C GLU A 240 -13.83 -21.31 -0.46
N PHE A 241 -14.41 -20.19 -0.88
CA PHE A 241 -14.23 -18.89 -0.22
C PHE A 241 -15.47 -18.35 0.48
N GLY A 242 -16.65 -18.86 0.13
CA GLY A 242 -17.95 -18.51 0.75
C GLY A 242 -18.47 -17.14 0.36
N LYS A 243 -17.61 -16.11 0.25
CA LYS A 243 -17.99 -14.73 -0.03
C LYS A 243 -17.04 -14.07 -1.02
N GLN A 244 -17.57 -13.14 -1.80
CA GLN A 244 -16.86 -12.43 -2.87
C GLN A 244 -15.67 -11.60 -2.32
N ASN A 245 -15.78 -11.02 -1.13
CA ASN A 245 -14.70 -10.27 -0.50
C ASN A 245 -13.52 -11.15 -0.05
N LYS A 246 -13.71 -12.46 0.09
CA LYS A 246 -12.66 -13.44 0.40
C LYS A 246 -11.95 -14.01 -0.83
N LEU A 247 -12.35 -13.64 -2.04
CA LEU A 247 -11.64 -14.07 -3.24
C LEU A 247 -10.20 -13.58 -3.24
N PRO A 248 -9.22 -14.40 -3.68
CA PRO A 248 -7.79 -14.11 -3.55
C PRO A 248 -7.39 -12.73 -4.09
N LYS A 249 -7.88 -12.35 -5.25
CA LYS A 249 -7.57 -11.05 -5.86
C LYS A 249 -8.00 -9.86 -4.99
N ASN A 250 -9.14 -9.93 -4.30
CA ASN A 250 -9.56 -8.89 -3.38
C ASN A 250 -8.71 -8.87 -2.10
N VAL A 251 -8.45 -10.05 -1.56
CA VAL A 251 -7.64 -10.18 -0.34
C VAL A 251 -6.23 -9.63 -0.59
N ILE A 252 -5.58 -10.04 -1.68
CA ILE A 252 -4.26 -9.56 -2.07
C ILE A 252 -4.25 -8.05 -2.27
N TYR A 253 -5.27 -7.49 -2.97
CA TYR A 253 -5.41 -6.04 -3.10
C TYR A 253 -5.46 -5.34 -1.73
N LYS A 254 -6.28 -5.83 -0.81
CA LYS A 254 -6.39 -5.28 0.55
C LYS A 254 -5.09 -5.40 1.35
N MET A 255 -4.37 -6.48 1.17
CA MET A 255 -3.04 -6.67 1.75
C MET A 255 -2.05 -5.63 1.21
N LEU A 256 -1.98 -5.45 -0.11
CA LEU A 256 -1.12 -4.45 -0.75
C LEU A 256 -1.52 -3.02 -0.35
N GLU A 257 -2.83 -2.75 -0.20
CA GLU A 257 -3.33 -1.47 0.29
C GLU A 257 -2.85 -1.18 1.72
N LYS A 258 -2.93 -2.16 2.62
CA LYS A 258 -2.46 -2.04 4.01
C LYS A 258 -0.97 -1.74 4.09
N TYR A 259 -0.15 -2.33 3.22
CA TYR A 259 1.29 -2.07 3.15
C TYR A 259 1.65 -0.87 2.25
N HIS A 260 0.67 -0.04 1.93
CA HIS A 260 0.84 1.19 1.15
C HIS A 260 1.35 0.99 -0.30
N TYR A 261 1.46 -0.25 -0.81
CA TYR A 261 1.79 -0.49 -2.23
C TYR A 261 0.79 0.19 -3.15
N MET A 262 -0.52 0.14 -2.83
CA MET A 262 -1.54 0.78 -3.65
C MET A 262 -1.51 2.31 -3.55
N LYS A 263 -1.04 2.88 -2.44
CA LYS A 263 -0.78 4.32 -2.32
C LYS A 263 0.40 4.75 -3.19
N PHE A 264 1.47 3.96 -3.16
CA PHE A 264 2.65 4.17 -4.00
C PHE A 264 2.30 4.06 -5.48
N TYR A 265 1.56 3.04 -5.88
CA TYR A 265 1.06 2.89 -7.24
C TYR A 265 0.23 4.10 -7.72
N LYS A 266 -0.70 4.61 -6.91
CA LYS A 266 -1.49 5.81 -7.24
C LYS A 266 -0.60 7.04 -7.44
N TYR A 267 0.46 7.14 -6.67
CA TYR A 267 1.47 8.21 -6.83
C TYR A 267 2.23 8.07 -8.15
N LEU A 268 2.71 6.86 -8.49
CA LEU A 268 3.37 6.60 -9.78
C LEU A 268 2.45 6.89 -10.97
N LYS A 269 1.18 6.54 -10.87
CA LYS A 269 0.20 6.85 -11.91
C LYS A 269 0.07 8.35 -12.15
N LYS A 270 0.08 9.14 -11.09
CA LYS A 270 0.03 10.61 -11.19
C LYS A 270 1.26 11.19 -11.89
N ILE A 271 2.46 10.67 -11.59
CA ILE A 271 3.71 11.10 -12.26
C ILE A 271 3.65 10.85 -13.77
N LEU A 272 3.03 9.76 -14.20
CA LEU A 272 2.92 9.41 -15.62
C LEU A 272 1.78 10.14 -16.36
N GLU A 273 1.00 10.98 -15.69
CA GLU A 273 0.03 11.87 -16.35
C GLU A 273 0.72 13.06 -17.03
N ASP A 274 1.94 13.40 -16.61
CA ASP A 274 2.77 14.43 -17.23
C ASP A 274 3.66 13.81 -18.33
N ASP A 275 3.89 14.54 -19.42
CA ASP A 275 4.67 14.06 -20.58
C ASP A 275 6.14 13.75 -20.27
N LYS A 276 6.67 14.26 -19.17
CA LYS A 276 8.06 14.05 -18.72
C LYS A 276 8.16 14.06 -17.21
N ILE A 277 8.93 13.11 -16.70
CA ILE A 277 9.25 13.05 -15.27
C ILE A 277 10.23 14.17 -14.91
N THR A 278 9.88 14.97 -13.93
CA THR A 278 10.70 16.06 -13.42
C THR A 278 11.69 15.60 -12.35
N ASP A 279 12.79 16.33 -12.17
CA ASP A 279 13.76 16.09 -11.09
C ASP A 279 13.09 16.06 -9.70
N LYS A 280 12.11 16.95 -9.50
CA LYS A 280 11.37 17.02 -8.24
C LYS A 280 10.60 15.71 -7.97
N GLU A 281 9.98 15.14 -8.99
CA GLU A 281 9.28 13.86 -8.87
C GLU A 281 10.23 12.71 -8.61
N ILE A 282 11.41 12.72 -9.25
CA ILE A 282 12.49 11.75 -8.97
C ILE A 282 12.98 11.90 -7.53
N ASP A 283 13.10 13.12 -7.02
CA ASP A 283 13.46 13.39 -5.63
C ASP A 283 12.36 12.91 -4.66
N ASP A 284 11.11 13.18 -4.97
CA ASP A 284 9.95 12.74 -4.18
C ASP A 284 9.81 11.21 -4.18
N LEU A 285 10.12 10.53 -5.30
CA LEU A 285 10.18 9.06 -5.37
C LEU A 285 11.22 8.47 -4.42
N SER A 286 12.35 9.16 -4.23
CA SER A 286 13.39 8.70 -3.30
C SER A 286 13.04 8.93 -1.82
N ILE A 287 12.14 9.87 -1.53
CA ILE A 287 11.69 10.24 -0.19
C ILE A 287 10.45 9.41 0.20
N ASN A 288 9.51 9.25 -0.75
CA ASN A 288 8.31 8.42 -0.59
C ASN A 288 8.64 6.93 -0.75
N GLU A 289 9.55 6.42 0.11
CA GLU A 289 9.75 4.98 0.19
C GLU A 289 8.40 4.33 0.51
N ALA A 290 7.84 3.60 -0.45
CA ALA A 290 6.82 2.62 -0.10
C ALA A 290 7.40 1.77 1.04
N PRO A 291 6.68 1.56 2.12
CA PRO A 291 7.21 0.84 3.26
C PRO A 291 7.81 -0.46 2.75
N GLU A 292 9.11 -0.61 2.96
CA GLU A 292 9.73 -1.90 2.80
C GLU A 292 8.99 -2.82 3.75
N TYR A 293 8.44 -3.87 3.20
CA TYR A 293 7.97 -4.99 3.95
C TYR A 293 9.14 -5.55 4.77
N SER A 294 9.31 -5.10 6.00
CA SER A 294 10.52 -5.30 6.80
C SER A 294 10.36 -6.29 7.96
N LYS A 295 9.46 -7.27 7.81
CA LYS A 295 9.41 -8.39 8.74
C LYS A 295 9.82 -9.67 8.02
N GLY A 296 11.08 -10.02 8.05
CA GLY A 296 11.65 -11.25 7.53
C GLY A 296 12.98 -11.55 8.19
N THR A 297 13.47 -12.78 8.04
CA THR A 297 14.83 -13.12 8.40
C THR A 297 15.79 -12.47 7.41
N MET A 298 16.77 -11.74 7.92
CA MET A 298 17.76 -11.07 7.11
C MET A 298 19.12 -11.73 7.31
N ALA A 299 19.69 -12.27 6.20
CA ALA A 299 21.09 -12.62 6.17
C ALA A 299 21.90 -11.35 5.91
N LEU A 300 22.68 -10.94 6.89
CA LEU A 300 23.41 -9.69 6.79
C LEU A 300 24.91 -9.90 7.02
N ALA A 301 25.72 -9.08 6.34
CA ALA A 301 27.11 -8.87 6.67
C ALA A 301 27.42 -7.39 6.73
N PHE A 302 28.43 -7.05 7.51
CA PHE A 302 28.96 -5.70 7.62
C PHE A 302 30.47 -5.71 7.41
N GLY A 303 30.99 -4.75 6.66
CA GLY A 303 32.43 -4.64 6.42
C GLY A 303 32.89 -3.25 6.01
N ARG A 304 34.19 -3.01 6.13
CA ARG A 304 34.80 -1.76 5.70
C ARG A 304 34.92 -1.67 4.19
N PHE A 305 35.24 -2.78 3.51
CA PHE A 305 35.41 -2.88 2.05
C PHE A 305 36.24 -1.71 1.47
N ASN A 306 37.38 -1.45 2.08
CA ASN A 306 38.18 -0.27 1.77
C ASN A 306 39.67 -0.58 1.73
N PRO A 307 40.21 -1.00 0.59
CA PRO A 307 39.49 -1.25 -0.67
C PRO A 307 38.72 -2.60 -0.67
N PRO A 308 37.74 -2.76 -1.59
CA PRO A 308 37.18 -4.07 -1.89
C PRO A 308 38.27 -5.02 -2.46
N THR A 309 38.19 -6.29 -2.12
CA THR A 309 39.13 -7.32 -2.61
C THR A 309 38.36 -8.58 -3.03
N ILE A 310 38.98 -9.42 -3.86
CA ILE A 310 38.40 -10.71 -4.29
C ILE A 310 38.08 -11.59 -3.09
N GLY A 311 38.87 -11.49 -2.00
CA GLY A 311 38.60 -12.24 -0.76
C GLY A 311 37.23 -11.97 -0.13
N HIS A 312 36.63 -10.82 -0.40
CA HIS A 312 35.29 -10.51 0.06
C HIS A 312 34.19 -11.34 -0.64
N GLU A 313 34.50 -11.97 -1.79
CA GLU A 313 33.54 -12.83 -2.50
C GLU A 313 33.04 -13.99 -1.65
N LYS A 314 33.91 -14.57 -0.83
CA LYS A 314 33.50 -15.65 0.11
C LYS A 314 32.43 -15.21 1.07
N LEU A 315 32.55 -13.99 1.60
CA LEU A 315 31.56 -13.39 2.48
C LEU A 315 30.24 -13.15 1.72
N LEU A 316 30.31 -12.60 0.51
CA LEU A 316 29.13 -12.34 -0.31
C LEU A 316 28.40 -13.62 -0.68
N ARG A 317 29.13 -14.67 -1.07
CA ARG A 317 28.55 -16.00 -1.34
C ARG A 317 27.91 -16.59 -0.09
N LYS A 318 28.53 -16.44 1.08
CA LYS A 318 27.95 -16.91 2.35
C LYS A 318 26.64 -16.23 2.65
N VAL A 319 26.56 -14.90 2.52
CA VAL A 319 25.32 -14.16 2.70
C VAL A 319 24.26 -14.57 1.67
N ALA A 320 24.65 -14.72 0.40
CA ALA A 320 23.75 -15.17 -0.67
C ALA A 320 23.15 -16.56 -0.42
N GLN A 321 23.94 -17.47 0.16
CA GLN A 321 23.53 -18.86 0.44
C GLN A 321 22.86 -19.05 1.81
N THR A 322 23.00 -18.09 2.73
CA THR A 322 22.35 -18.17 4.04
C THR A 322 20.83 -18.06 3.86
N PRO A 323 20.04 -18.97 4.45
CA PRO A 323 18.59 -18.84 4.43
C PRO A 323 18.15 -17.49 5.00
N GLY A 324 17.20 -16.85 4.34
CA GLY A 324 16.64 -15.55 4.75
C GLY A 324 15.91 -14.86 3.60
N ASP A 325 14.93 -14.07 3.95
CA ASP A 325 14.08 -13.34 3.01
C ASP A 325 14.81 -12.14 2.40
N PHE A 326 15.73 -11.57 3.19
CA PHE A 326 16.55 -10.43 2.77
C PHE A 326 18.03 -10.78 2.89
N LYS A 327 18.82 -10.26 1.96
CA LYS A 327 20.27 -10.48 1.91
C LYS A 327 20.95 -9.14 1.73
N HIS A 328 21.56 -8.63 2.79
CA HIS A 328 22.18 -7.30 2.76
C HIS A 328 23.65 -7.37 3.19
N VAL A 329 24.48 -6.61 2.50
CA VAL A 329 25.87 -6.37 2.84
C VAL A 329 26.06 -4.87 3.06
N TYR A 330 26.22 -4.48 4.30
CA TYR A 330 26.39 -3.09 4.67
C TYR A 330 27.85 -2.66 4.64
N LEU A 331 28.12 -1.60 3.88
CA LEU A 331 29.43 -0.99 3.78
C LEU A 331 29.58 0.13 4.82
N SER A 332 30.68 0.12 5.56
CA SER A 332 30.93 1.14 6.58
C SER A 332 30.99 2.55 5.99
N LYS A 333 30.50 3.54 6.76
CA LYS A 333 30.65 4.96 6.42
C LYS A 333 32.05 5.53 6.71
N SER A 334 32.95 4.71 7.31
CA SER A 334 34.30 5.18 7.63
C SER A 334 35.02 5.67 6.37
N ASN A 335 35.53 6.86 6.43
CA ASN A 335 36.36 7.49 5.40
C ASN A 335 37.49 8.23 6.11
N ASP A 336 38.71 7.82 5.84
CA ASP A 336 39.89 8.48 6.35
C ASP A 336 41.04 8.29 5.35
N PRO A 337 41.76 9.36 4.99
CA PRO A 337 42.74 9.33 3.90
C PRO A 337 43.86 8.31 4.06
N LYS A 338 44.16 7.90 5.28
CA LYS A 338 45.28 6.95 5.55
C LYS A 338 44.84 5.49 5.52
N SER A 339 43.74 5.17 6.22
CA SER A 339 43.31 3.78 6.44
C SER A 339 42.05 3.39 5.69
N ASN A 340 41.24 4.35 5.29
CA ASN A 340 39.97 4.11 4.60
C ASN A 340 39.73 5.17 3.52
N PRO A 341 40.52 5.20 2.44
CA PRO A 341 40.54 6.31 1.48
C PRO A 341 39.25 6.45 0.64
N LEU A 342 38.47 5.36 0.52
CA LEU A 342 37.25 5.41 -0.29
C LEU A 342 36.06 5.97 0.49
N THR A 343 35.35 6.91 -0.11
CA THR A 343 34.06 7.37 0.39
C THR A 343 33.02 6.25 0.34
N PRO A 344 31.91 6.32 1.10
CA PRO A 344 30.85 5.33 1.05
C PRO A 344 30.31 5.10 -0.37
N THR A 345 30.13 6.17 -1.16
CA THR A 345 29.67 6.10 -2.55
C THR A 345 30.67 5.37 -3.45
N GLN A 346 31.96 5.68 -3.30
CA GLN A 346 33.00 4.97 -4.04
C GLN A 346 33.06 3.48 -3.68
N LYS A 347 32.95 3.13 -2.40
CA LYS A 347 32.90 1.74 -1.97
C LYS A 347 31.77 0.96 -2.64
N ILE A 348 30.54 1.52 -2.64
CA ILE A 348 29.39 0.85 -3.26
C ILE A 348 29.60 0.66 -4.76
N LYS A 349 30.13 1.67 -5.44
CA LYS A 349 30.44 1.61 -6.89
C LYS A 349 31.47 0.51 -7.17
N TYR A 350 32.57 0.46 -6.44
CA TYR A 350 33.57 -0.59 -6.60
C TYR A 350 33.03 -1.99 -6.31
N MET A 351 32.24 -2.15 -5.22
CA MET A 351 31.64 -3.43 -4.87
C MET A 351 30.66 -3.91 -5.94
N ARG A 352 29.84 -3.02 -6.50
CA ARG A 352 28.90 -3.37 -7.56
C ARG A 352 29.59 -3.74 -8.86
N ASN A 353 30.68 -3.08 -9.20
CA ASN A 353 31.48 -3.40 -10.41
C ASN A 353 32.29 -4.68 -10.25
N MET A 354 32.84 -4.93 -9.07
CA MET A 354 33.66 -6.11 -8.80
C MET A 354 32.81 -7.38 -8.63
N PHE A 355 31.58 -7.25 -8.12
CA PHE A 355 30.68 -8.36 -7.83
C PHE A 355 29.28 -8.11 -8.40
N PRO A 356 29.13 -8.05 -9.73
CA PRO A 356 27.86 -7.72 -10.37
C PRO A 356 26.72 -8.67 -10.01
N GLN A 357 27.02 -9.97 -9.80
CA GLN A 357 26.05 -11.00 -9.38
C GLN A 357 25.48 -10.76 -7.98
N HIS A 358 26.12 -9.92 -7.15
CA HIS A 358 25.68 -9.57 -5.80
C HIS A 358 25.27 -8.10 -5.66
N ARG A 359 25.11 -7.40 -6.79
CA ARG A 359 24.88 -5.95 -6.85
C ARG A 359 23.71 -5.47 -5.98
N SER A 360 22.63 -6.24 -5.93
CA SER A 360 21.42 -5.94 -5.17
C SER A 360 21.58 -6.03 -3.65
N MET A 361 22.64 -6.66 -3.16
CA MET A 361 22.86 -6.87 -1.73
C MET A 361 23.51 -5.68 -1.03
N PHE A 362 24.21 -4.80 -1.75
CA PHE A 362 25.03 -3.74 -1.15
C PHE A 362 24.20 -2.57 -0.63
N ARG A 363 24.49 -2.15 0.59
CA ARG A 363 23.80 -1.04 1.29
C ARG A 363 24.78 -0.16 2.03
N ILE A 364 24.44 1.15 2.15
CA ILE A 364 25.09 2.07 3.08
C ILE A 364 24.11 2.31 4.24
N PRO A 365 24.55 2.19 5.50
CA PRO A 365 23.64 2.40 6.62
C PRO A 365 23.16 3.85 6.71
N LYS A 366 21.87 4.05 6.93
CA LYS A 366 21.26 5.39 7.08
C LYS A 366 21.72 6.11 8.35
N SER A 367 22.03 5.39 9.43
CA SER A 367 22.56 5.97 10.67
C SER A 367 23.62 5.06 11.31
N ASN A 368 24.52 5.65 12.12
CA ASN A 368 25.52 4.87 12.87
C ASN A 368 24.90 4.06 14.03
N MET A 369 23.72 4.46 14.53
CA MET A 369 23.03 3.79 15.64
C MET A 369 22.59 2.36 15.33
N ILE A 370 22.27 2.05 14.08
CA ILE A 370 21.86 0.69 13.68
C ILE A 370 22.98 -0.32 13.92
N PHE A 371 24.25 0.08 13.79
CA PHE A 371 25.39 -0.82 13.95
C PHE A 371 25.79 -1.10 15.39
N HIS A 372 25.60 -0.15 16.30
CA HIS A 372 25.82 -0.42 17.72
C HIS A 372 24.91 -1.53 18.24
N ASN A 373 23.66 -1.50 17.85
CA ASN A 373 22.68 -2.53 18.26
C ASN A 373 22.92 -3.88 17.60
N LEU A 374 23.47 -3.90 16.37
CA LEU A 374 23.78 -5.16 15.65
C LEU A 374 25.10 -5.78 16.13
N SER A 375 26.11 -4.98 16.47
CA SER A 375 27.34 -5.50 17.02
C SER A 375 27.16 -6.17 18.38
N ASP A 376 26.30 -5.60 19.22
CA ASP A 376 25.97 -6.16 20.54
C ASP A 376 25.15 -7.45 20.46
N GLY A 377 24.36 -7.62 19.40
CA GLY A 377 23.56 -8.84 19.12
C GLY A 377 24.39 -10.01 18.52
N ILE A 378 25.44 -9.71 17.78
CA ILE A 378 26.32 -10.71 17.11
C ILE A 378 27.35 -11.28 18.10
N ILE A 379 27.71 -10.56 19.16
CA ILE A 379 28.68 -10.99 20.15
C ILE A 379 28.07 -11.89 21.24
N LYS A 380 26.76 -12.02 21.29
CA LYS A 380 26.06 -12.79 22.34
C LYS A 380 25.55 -14.16 21.93
N ASN A 381 25.89 -14.65 20.72
CA ASN A 381 25.53 -16.02 20.29
C ASN A 381 26.77 -16.73 19.73
#